data_321d1d199f05dc1588024e0eca7bc7d1
#
_entry.id   321d1d199f05dc1588024e0eca7bc7d1
#
_cell.length_a   1.000
_cell.length_b   1.000
_cell.length_c   1.000
_cell.angle_alpha   90.00
_cell.angle_beta   90.00
_cell.angle_gamma   90.00
#
_symmetry.space_group_name_H-M   'P 1'
#
loop_
_entity.id
_entity.type
_entity.pdbx_description
1 polymer ?
#
loop_
_entity_poly.entity_id
_entity_poly.type
_entity_poly.pdbx_seq_one_letter_code
_entity_poly.pdbx_strand_id
1 'polypeptide(L)'
;MQYYNTVKNKISSLLNFKNYTKKDIKQLFKYSIIAGFTLALLFFLAIYFGLFGRVPTYKEVKLFRNMEASEVYSSDNVLLFRFDKENRVNIPYDSIPKHIVQALIATEDERFYEHNGVDIKSLFRVLVKTIILQDKSSGGGSTITQQLVKNYFPRKSYWVLSTPINKLEEMVAAYKLEQHFSKEQLIEFYFNTVPFGDSAFGLESAAQRFFSTSASKLS
;
A
#
# COMPACT_ATOMS: atom_id res chain seq x y z
N MET A 1 44.87 18.49 -15.75
CA MET A 1 44.27 19.40 -16.76
C MET A 1 43.97 18.70 -18.11
N GLN A 2 44.90 17.91 -18.65
CA GLN A 2 44.77 17.23 -19.95
C GLN A 2 43.64 16.20 -19.99
N TYR A 3 43.46 15.39 -18.94
CA TYR A 3 42.40 14.41 -18.81
C TYR A 3 40.99 15.05 -18.77
N TYR A 4 40.82 16.15 -18.02
CA TYR A 4 39.58 16.90 -17.95
C TYR A 4 39.14 17.45 -19.31
N ASN A 5 40.09 18.02 -20.07
CA ASN A 5 39.79 18.54 -21.41
C ASN A 5 39.43 17.42 -22.41
N THR A 6 40.05 16.25 -22.31
CA THR A 6 39.74 15.09 -23.13
C THR A 6 38.31 14.58 -22.85
N VAL A 7 37.89 14.48 -21.56
CA VAL A 7 36.56 14.08 -21.16
C VAL A 7 35.51 15.12 -21.60
N LYS A 8 35.79 16.42 -21.40
CA LYS A 8 34.91 17.51 -21.81
C LYS A 8 34.70 17.53 -23.33
N ASN A 9 35.75 17.34 -24.13
CA ASN A 9 35.65 17.29 -25.58
C ASN A 9 34.88 16.05 -26.06
N LYS A 10 35.04 14.91 -25.38
CA LYS A 10 34.29 13.68 -25.68
C LYS A 10 32.83 13.83 -25.36
N ILE A 11 32.48 14.48 -24.24
CA ILE A 11 31.10 14.80 -23.87
C ILE A 11 30.48 15.79 -24.86
N SER A 12 31.20 16.86 -25.24
CA SER A 12 30.70 17.84 -26.20
C SER A 12 30.50 17.27 -27.61
N SER A 13 31.34 16.30 -28.02
CA SER A 13 31.14 15.59 -29.29
C SER A 13 29.94 14.64 -29.26
N LEU A 14 29.66 14.01 -28.11
CA LEU A 14 28.49 13.18 -27.91
C LEU A 14 27.17 13.96 -27.86
N LEU A 15 27.20 15.23 -27.45
CA LEU A 15 26.04 16.13 -27.40
C LEU A 15 25.78 16.86 -28.74
N ASN A 16 26.66 16.72 -29.74
CA ASN A 16 26.47 17.37 -31.03
C ASN A 16 25.61 16.51 -31.99
N PHE A 17 24.30 16.63 -31.84
CA PHE A 17 23.30 15.83 -32.61
C PHE A 17 23.37 16.01 -34.14
N LYS A 18 24.07 17.03 -34.65
CA LYS A 18 24.20 17.26 -36.09
C LYS A 18 24.96 16.16 -36.85
N ASN A 19 25.77 15.37 -36.19
CA ASN A 19 26.63 14.33 -36.78
C ASN A 19 26.06 12.90 -36.69
N TYR A 20 24.89 12.74 -36.10
CA TYR A 20 24.29 11.40 -35.95
C TYR A 20 23.50 10.99 -37.18
N THR A 21 23.77 9.79 -37.70
CA THR A 21 22.95 9.18 -38.73
C THR A 21 21.62 8.69 -38.15
N LYS A 22 20.62 8.47 -39.01
CA LYS A 22 19.33 7.87 -38.56
C LYS A 22 19.51 6.53 -37.83
N LYS A 23 20.56 5.78 -38.18
CA LYS A 23 20.93 4.51 -37.55
C LYS A 23 21.45 4.75 -36.14
N ASP A 24 22.29 5.74 -35.92
CA ASP A 24 22.85 6.07 -34.60
C ASP A 24 21.75 6.57 -33.64
N ILE A 25 20.84 7.39 -34.13
CA ILE A 25 19.67 7.85 -33.33
C ILE A 25 18.80 6.68 -32.92
N LYS A 26 18.53 5.72 -33.83
CA LYS A 26 17.76 4.52 -33.50
C LYS A 26 18.47 3.63 -32.47
N GLN A 27 19.80 3.51 -32.55
CA GLN A 27 20.58 2.79 -31.55
C GLN A 27 20.59 3.50 -30.19
N LEU A 28 20.80 4.83 -30.17
CA LEU A 28 20.72 5.62 -28.93
C LEU A 28 19.35 5.47 -28.26
N PHE A 29 18.29 5.56 -29.04
CA PHE A 29 16.93 5.35 -28.54
C PHE A 29 16.73 3.94 -27.95
N LYS A 30 17.22 2.91 -28.63
CA LYS A 30 17.19 1.53 -28.12
C LYS A 30 17.95 1.39 -26.80
N TYR A 31 19.17 1.93 -26.72
CA TYR A 31 19.96 1.85 -25.48
C TYR A 31 19.38 2.67 -24.35
N SER A 32 18.77 3.84 -24.63
CA SER A 32 18.10 4.63 -23.62
C SER A 32 16.86 3.90 -23.03
N ILE A 33 16.11 3.18 -23.86
CA ILE A 33 14.99 2.33 -23.38
C ILE A 33 15.52 1.21 -22.50
N ILE A 34 16.57 0.50 -22.94
CA ILE A 34 17.17 -0.59 -22.16
C ILE A 34 17.72 -0.07 -20.82
N ALA A 35 18.45 1.05 -20.85
CA ALA A 35 18.97 1.67 -19.63
C ALA A 35 17.83 2.11 -18.67
N GLY A 36 16.79 2.74 -19.21
CA GLY A 36 15.60 3.10 -18.43
C GLY A 36 14.92 1.90 -17.80
N PHE A 37 14.74 0.82 -18.55
CA PHE A 37 14.16 -0.42 -18.03
C PHE A 37 15.04 -1.06 -16.96
N THR A 38 16.36 -1.10 -17.17
CA THR A 38 17.33 -1.63 -16.20
C THR A 38 17.32 -0.81 -14.90
N LEU A 39 17.29 0.53 -14.99
CA LEU A 39 17.19 1.39 -13.82
C LEU A 39 15.88 1.19 -13.08
N ALA A 40 14.75 1.07 -13.78
CA ALA A 40 13.45 0.81 -13.19
C ALA A 40 13.43 -0.55 -12.47
N LEU A 41 14.03 -1.59 -13.07
CA LEU A 41 14.16 -2.91 -12.46
C LEU A 41 15.03 -2.87 -11.19
N LEU A 42 16.20 -2.21 -11.26
CA LEU A 42 17.08 -2.04 -10.10
C LEU A 42 16.40 -1.25 -8.99
N PHE A 43 15.65 -0.22 -9.32
CA PHE A 43 14.86 0.55 -8.36
C PHE A 43 13.77 -0.30 -7.71
N PHE A 44 13.05 -1.11 -8.51
CA PHE A 44 12.06 -2.05 -7.97
C PHE A 44 12.70 -3.09 -7.04
N LEU A 45 13.85 -3.67 -7.44
CA LEU A 45 14.59 -4.62 -6.59
C LEU A 45 15.06 -3.96 -5.30
N ALA A 46 15.53 -2.72 -5.35
CA ALA A 46 15.94 -1.96 -4.17
C ALA A 46 14.77 -1.80 -3.17
N ILE A 47 13.56 -1.51 -3.67
CA ILE A 47 12.34 -1.46 -2.83
C ILE A 47 11.99 -2.85 -2.30
N TYR A 48 12.01 -3.88 -3.16
CA TYR A 48 11.66 -5.25 -2.79
C TYR A 48 12.55 -5.80 -1.66
N PHE A 49 13.85 -5.47 -1.68
CA PHE A 49 14.81 -5.82 -0.63
C PHE A 49 14.82 -4.84 0.56
N GLY A 50 13.99 -3.81 0.56
CA GLY A 50 13.83 -2.90 1.68
C GLY A 50 14.91 -1.84 1.84
N LEU A 51 15.65 -1.50 0.75
CA LEU A 51 16.69 -0.45 0.77
C LEU A 51 16.13 0.95 1.08
N PHE A 52 14.89 1.24 0.71
CA PHE A 52 14.23 2.51 0.99
C PHE A 52 13.40 2.48 2.27
N GLY A 53 12.93 1.31 2.68
CA GLY A 53 12.09 1.18 3.84
C GLY A 53 11.99 -0.26 4.31
N ARG A 54 11.54 -0.42 5.54
CA ARG A 54 11.36 -1.76 6.11
C ARG A 54 10.03 -2.32 5.62
N VAL A 55 10.08 -3.19 4.62
CA VAL A 55 8.92 -4.03 4.29
C VAL A 55 8.67 -4.95 5.48
N PRO A 56 7.46 -4.98 6.04
CA PRO A 56 7.19 -5.78 7.23
C PRO A 56 7.58 -7.24 7.03
N THR A 57 8.23 -7.78 8.04
CA THR A 57 8.55 -9.21 8.09
C THR A 57 7.33 -10.01 8.53
N TYR A 58 7.27 -11.31 8.19
CA TYR A 58 6.21 -12.22 8.65
C TYR A 58 6.00 -12.16 10.18
N LYS A 59 7.10 -12.07 10.96
CA LYS A 59 7.00 -11.95 12.42
C LYS A 59 6.31 -10.67 12.87
N GLU A 60 6.61 -9.55 12.23
CA GLU A 60 5.96 -8.26 12.54
C GLU A 60 4.49 -8.28 12.18
N VAL A 61 4.13 -8.86 11.04
CA VAL A 61 2.74 -8.99 10.62
C VAL A 61 1.95 -9.91 11.54
N LYS A 62 2.55 -11.02 12.00
CA LYS A 62 1.91 -11.90 12.98
C LYS A 62 1.63 -11.22 14.31
N LEU A 63 2.43 -10.22 14.71
CA LEU A 63 2.22 -9.40 15.89
C LEU A 63 1.00 -8.45 15.76
N PHE A 64 0.55 -8.10 14.56
CA PHE A 64 -0.63 -7.25 14.37
C PHE A 64 -1.91 -7.84 14.95
N ARG A 65 -2.01 -9.16 14.98
CA ARG A 65 -3.14 -9.86 15.60
C ARG A 65 -3.27 -9.59 17.10
N ASN A 66 -2.21 -9.10 17.75
CA ASN A 66 -2.11 -9.01 19.22
C ASN A 66 -2.03 -7.56 19.73
N MET A 67 -2.34 -6.54 18.91
CA MET A 67 -2.46 -5.17 19.40
C MET A 67 -3.85 -4.97 20.04
N GLU A 68 -4.09 -5.71 21.13
CA GLU A 68 -5.26 -5.51 21.98
C GLU A 68 -4.98 -4.38 22.98
N ALA A 69 -6.04 -3.65 23.35
CA ALA A 69 -5.97 -2.66 24.40
C ALA A 69 -5.49 -3.31 25.72
N SER A 70 -4.65 -2.63 26.47
CA SER A 70 -4.34 -3.07 27.83
C SER A 70 -5.53 -2.75 28.74
N GLU A 71 -6.17 -3.78 29.27
CA GLU A 71 -7.33 -3.64 30.14
C GLU A 71 -6.92 -3.72 31.60
N VAL A 72 -7.46 -2.84 32.41
CA VAL A 72 -7.27 -2.84 33.87
C VAL A 72 -8.60 -3.25 34.53
N TYR A 73 -8.53 -4.30 35.29
CA TYR A 73 -9.67 -4.83 36.05
C TYR A 73 -9.50 -4.58 37.54
N SER A 74 -10.60 -4.40 38.25
CA SER A 74 -10.63 -4.45 39.71
C SER A 74 -10.43 -5.88 40.22
N SER A 75 -10.21 -6.02 41.56
CA SER A 75 -10.05 -7.34 42.18
C SER A 75 -11.28 -8.27 42.06
N ASP A 76 -12.44 -7.70 41.76
CA ASP A 76 -13.72 -8.39 41.51
C ASP A 76 -14.02 -8.55 40.02
N ASN A 77 -13.00 -8.41 39.18
CA ASN A 77 -13.08 -8.63 37.71
C ASN A 77 -13.96 -7.60 36.97
N VAL A 78 -14.19 -6.42 37.54
CA VAL A 78 -14.87 -5.33 36.84
C VAL A 78 -13.87 -4.54 36.04
N LEU A 79 -14.13 -4.35 34.74
CA LEU A 79 -13.29 -3.53 33.86
C LEU A 79 -13.32 -2.07 34.35
N LEU A 80 -12.17 -1.57 34.83
CA LEU A 80 -12.02 -0.21 35.32
C LEU A 80 -11.61 0.75 34.22
N PHE A 81 -10.66 0.34 33.39
CA PHE A 81 -10.09 1.20 32.37
C PHE A 81 -9.46 0.39 31.23
N ARG A 82 -9.52 0.92 30.01
CA ARG A 82 -8.77 0.43 28.86
C ARG A 82 -7.69 1.45 28.52
N PHE A 83 -6.41 1.03 28.59
CA PHE A 83 -5.30 1.81 28.08
C PHE A 83 -5.15 1.51 26.59
N ASP A 84 -5.72 2.37 25.77
CA ASP A 84 -5.52 2.30 24.34
C ASP A 84 -5.29 3.70 23.78
N LYS A 85 -4.31 3.83 22.90
CA LYS A 85 -4.15 5.05 22.09
C LYS A 85 -5.30 5.19 21.08
N GLU A 86 -5.97 4.10 20.81
CA GLU A 86 -6.95 3.99 19.72
C GLU A 86 -8.02 2.99 20.18
N ASN A 87 -9.14 3.46 20.68
CA ASN A 87 -10.30 2.67 21.19
C ASN A 87 -10.64 1.49 20.25
N ARG A 88 -9.86 0.38 20.33
CA ARG A 88 -9.96 -0.79 19.46
C ARG A 88 -10.60 -1.96 20.22
N VAL A 89 -11.65 -2.51 19.65
CA VAL A 89 -12.23 -3.78 20.07
C VAL A 89 -12.16 -4.72 18.87
N ASN A 90 -11.32 -5.75 18.97
CA ASN A 90 -11.15 -6.70 17.89
C ASN A 90 -12.36 -7.65 17.79
N ILE A 91 -12.80 -7.90 16.57
CA ILE A 91 -13.84 -8.87 16.25
C ILE A 91 -13.29 -9.92 15.29
N PRO A 92 -13.61 -11.20 15.47
CA PRO A 92 -13.24 -12.26 14.54
C PRO A 92 -14.08 -12.13 13.25
N TYR A 93 -13.51 -12.62 12.13
CA TYR A 93 -14.15 -12.59 10.81
C TYR A 93 -15.59 -13.12 10.83
N ASP A 94 -15.83 -14.24 11.52
CA ASP A 94 -17.15 -14.89 11.60
C ASP A 94 -18.22 -14.03 12.30
N SER A 95 -17.81 -13.03 13.06
CA SER A 95 -18.72 -12.08 13.72
C SER A 95 -19.02 -10.85 12.86
N ILE A 96 -18.37 -10.70 11.70
CA ILE A 96 -18.62 -9.58 10.78
C ILE A 96 -19.79 -9.94 9.88
N PRO A 97 -20.87 -9.14 9.83
CA PRO A 97 -22.00 -9.40 8.96
C PRO A 97 -21.58 -9.47 7.49
N LYS A 98 -22.05 -10.49 6.77
CA LYS A 98 -21.68 -10.74 5.37
C LYS A 98 -21.93 -9.55 4.45
N HIS A 99 -23.02 -8.81 4.65
CA HIS A 99 -23.34 -7.63 3.84
C HIS A 99 -22.33 -6.51 4.03
N ILE A 100 -21.73 -6.35 5.20
CA ILE A 100 -20.67 -5.36 5.45
C ILE A 100 -19.38 -5.75 4.69
N VAL A 101 -19.03 -7.04 4.71
CA VAL A 101 -17.91 -7.57 3.92
C VAL A 101 -18.15 -7.33 2.43
N GLN A 102 -19.35 -7.63 1.94
CA GLN A 102 -19.74 -7.42 0.55
C GLN A 102 -19.69 -5.93 0.16
N ALA A 103 -20.17 -5.04 1.03
CA ALA A 103 -20.13 -3.61 0.82
C ALA A 103 -18.68 -3.10 0.72
N LEU A 104 -17.79 -3.55 1.62
CA LEU A 104 -16.36 -3.22 1.56
C LEU A 104 -15.76 -3.64 0.21
N ILE A 105 -15.96 -4.89 -0.18
CA ILE A 105 -15.40 -5.43 -1.43
C ILE A 105 -15.94 -4.67 -2.64
N ALA A 106 -17.24 -4.43 -2.70
CA ALA A 106 -17.88 -3.73 -3.82
C ALA A 106 -17.41 -2.27 -3.96
N THR A 107 -17.08 -1.60 -2.85
CA THR A 107 -16.69 -0.19 -2.86
C THR A 107 -15.18 0.03 -3.00
N GLU A 108 -14.37 -0.78 -2.33
CA GLU A 108 -12.94 -0.56 -2.22
C GLU A 108 -12.12 -1.44 -3.17
N ASP A 109 -12.56 -2.68 -3.41
CA ASP A 109 -11.77 -3.67 -4.15
C ASP A 109 -12.64 -4.78 -4.75
N GLU A 110 -13.42 -4.45 -5.78
CA GLU A 110 -14.41 -5.35 -6.41
C GLU A 110 -13.83 -6.73 -6.77
N ARG A 111 -12.52 -6.78 -7.10
CA ARG A 111 -11.82 -8.01 -7.46
C ARG A 111 -10.91 -8.55 -6.38
N PHE A 112 -11.22 -8.28 -5.13
CA PHE A 112 -10.39 -8.67 -3.98
C PHE A 112 -10.00 -10.15 -3.99
N TYR A 113 -10.89 -11.05 -4.40
CA TYR A 113 -10.62 -12.49 -4.45
C TYR A 113 -9.86 -12.95 -5.71
N GLU A 114 -9.65 -12.07 -6.70
CA GLU A 114 -9.04 -12.42 -7.99
C GLU A 114 -7.53 -12.11 -8.07
N HIS A 115 -6.99 -11.35 -7.13
CA HIS A 115 -5.59 -10.92 -7.13
C HIS A 115 -4.87 -11.29 -5.82
N ASN A 116 -3.55 -11.16 -5.83
CA ASN A 116 -2.68 -11.40 -4.67
C ASN A 116 -2.04 -10.08 -4.20
N GLY A 117 -2.80 -9.22 -3.53
CA GLY A 117 -2.35 -7.96 -2.93
C GLY A 117 -2.27 -6.77 -3.89
N VAL A 118 -2.12 -7.02 -5.19
CA VAL A 118 -2.03 -5.97 -6.22
C VAL A 118 -2.97 -6.29 -7.37
N ASP A 119 -3.93 -5.41 -7.62
CA ASP A 119 -4.81 -5.52 -8.77
C ASP A 119 -4.23 -4.78 -9.99
N ILE A 120 -3.51 -5.52 -10.83
CA ILE A 120 -2.89 -4.99 -12.06
C ILE A 120 -3.92 -4.40 -13.03
N LYS A 121 -5.12 -5.03 -13.14
CA LYS A 121 -6.17 -4.55 -14.05
C LYS A 121 -6.73 -3.20 -13.60
N SER A 122 -6.98 -3.03 -12.29
CA SER A 122 -7.39 -1.75 -11.72
C SER A 122 -6.32 -0.68 -11.86
N LEU A 123 -5.05 -1.01 -11.60
CA LEU A 123 -3.93 -0.09 -11.81
C LEU A 123 -3.86 0.40 -13.25
N PHE A 124 -3.97 -0.52 -14.21
CA PHE A 124 -3.96 -0.16 -15.63
C PHE A 124 -5.16 0.71 -16.01
N ARG A 125 -6.36 0.36 -15.52
CA ARG A 125 -7.57 1.17 -15.70
C ARG A 125 -7.39 2.60 -15.20
N VAL A 126 -6.88 2.77 -13.98
CA VAL A 126 -6.64 4.10 -13.37
C VAL A 126 -5.59 4.86 -14.16
N LEU A 127 -4.49 4.20 -14.56
CA LEU A 127 -3.43 4.82 -15.35
C LEU A 127 -3.98 5.37 -16.68
N VAL A 128 -4.73 4.56 -17.42
CA VAL A 128 -5.33 4.95 -18.70
C VAL A 128 -6.32 6.10 -18.50
N LYS A 129 -7.24 5.99 -17.55
CA LYS A 129 -8.23 7.04 -17.28
C LYS A 129 -7.60 8.35 -16.83
N THR A 130 -6.64 8.27 -15.89
CA THR A 130 -6.01 9.48 -15.34
C THR A 130 -5.08 10.16 -16.34
N ILE A 131 -4.26 9.38 -17.09
CA ILE A 131 -3.24 9.97 -17.99
C ILE A 131 -3.84 10.30 -19.37
N ILE A 132 -4.65 9.38 -19.94
CA ILE A 132 -5.14 9.54 -21.31
C ILE A 132 -6.46 10.33 -21.32
N LEU A 133 -7.39 10.01 -20.43
CA LEU A 133 -8.71 10.65 -20.39
C LEU A 133 -8.78 11.85 -19.44
N GLN A 134 -7.70 12.11 -18.69
CA GLN A 134 -7.61 13.18 -17.67
C GLN A 134 -8.78 13.15 -16.66
N ASP A 135 -9.42 12.00 -16.51
CA ASP A 135 -10.51 11.76 -15.59
C ASP A 135 -9.99 11.40 -14.20
N LYS A 136 -10.08 12.36 -13.27
CA LYS A 136 -9.67 12.18 -11.87
C LYS A 136 -10.74 11.48 -11.01
N SER A 137 -11.94 11.24 -11.56
CA SER A 137 -13.07 10.62 -10.84
C SER A 137 -13.02 9.08 -10.84
N SER A 138 -12.03 8.49 -11.49
CA SER A 138 -11.99 7.06 -11.85
C SER A 138 -11.76 6.06 -10.72
N GLY A 139 -12.02 6.45 -9.47
CA GLY A 139 -11.91 5.55 -8.31
C GLY A 139 -10.46 5.20 -7.92
N GLY A 140 -10.28 4.58 -6.78
CA GLY A 140 -8.98 4.13 -6.29
C GLY A 140 -8.45 2.92 -7.03
N GLY A 141 -7.15 2.89 -7.32
CA GLY A 141 -6.44 1.70 -7.79
C GLY A 141 -5.75 0.93 -6.67
N SER A 142 -6.06 1.24 -5.41
CA SER A 142 -5.48 0.58 -4.24
C SER A 142 -6.37 -0.56 -3.78
N THR A 143 -5.78 -1.71 -3.48
CA THR A 143 -6.49 -2.86 -2.92
C THR A 143 -6.75 -2.71 -1.42
N ILE A 144 -7.69 -3.48 -0.86
CA ILE A 144 -7.93 -3.57 0.59
C ILE A 144 -6.64 -3.88 1.33
N THR A 145 -5.83 -4.82 0.83
CA THR A 145 -4.55 -5.20 1.46
C THR A 145 -3.52 -4.06 1.42
N GLN A 146 -3.48 -3.26 0.36
CA GLN A 146 -2.61 -2.07 0.30
C GLN A 146 -3.07 -0.98 1.28
N GLN A 147 -4.39 -0.81 1.46
CA GLN A 147 -4.93 0.11 2.46
C GLN A 147 -4.60 -0.37 3.88
N LEU A 148 -4.71 -1.67 4.13
CA LEU A 148 -4.31 -2.30 5.38
C LEU A 148 -2.84 -2.00 5.71
N VAL A 149 -1.93 -2.24 4.75
CA VAL A 149 -0.50 -1.90 4.90
C VAL A 149 -0.29 -0.43 5.24
N LYS A 150 -0.95 0.47 4.51
CA LYS A 150 -0.86 1.92 4.76
C LYS A 150 -1.32 2.31 6.17
N ASN A 151 -2.35 1.65 6.72
CA ASN A 151 -2.86 1.93 8.05
C ASN A 151 -1.91 1.46 9.15
N TYR A 152 -1.24 0.33 8.96
CA TYR A 152 -0.27 -0.22 9.90
C TYR A 152 1.11 0.42 9.81
N PHE A 153 1.54 0.80 8.62
CA PHE A 153 2.87 1.36 8.37
C PHE A 153 2.74 2.79 7.89
N PRO A 154 2.97 3.78 8.76
CA PRO A 154 2.89 5.17 8.35
C PRO A 154 3.90 5.45 7.23
N ARG A 155 3.44 6.19 6.23
CA ARG A 155 4.25 6.62 5.09
C ARG A 155 5.46 7.42 5.54
N LYS A 156 6.60 7.18 4.91
CA LYS A 156 7.84 7.91 5.13
C LYS A 156 7.96 9.08 4.17
N SER A 157 8.71 10.10 4.59
CA SER A 157 9.02 11.22 3.71
C SER A 157 10.31 10.93 2.92
N TYR A 158 10.23 10.95 1.60
CA TYR A 158 11.34 10.80 0.66
C TYR A 158 11.40 12.01 -0.29
N TRP A 159 11.05 13.18 0.22
CA TRP A 159 10.97 14.42 -0.53
C TRP A 159 10.04 14.27 -1.75
N VAL A 160 10.50 14.61 -2.97
CA VAL A 160 9.67 14.55 -4.20
C VAL A 160 9.22 13.12 -4.56
N LEU A 161 10.00 12.10 -4.18
CA LEU A 161 9.72 10.69 -4.51
C LEU A 161 8.88 9.96 -3.43
N SER A 162 8.38 10.68 -2.42
CA SER A 162 7.62 10.06 -1.32
C SER A 162 6.41 9.24 -1.81
N THR A 163 5.59 9.79 -2.68
CA THR A 163 4.38 9.12 -3.16
C THR A 163 4.67 7.83 -3.94
N PRO A 164 5.53 7.83 -4.98
CA PRO A 164 5.81 6.61 -5.74
C PRO A 164 6.55 5.56 -4.90
N ILE A 165 7.50 5.94 -4.04
CA ILE A 165 8.22 4.98 -3.20
C ILE A 165 7.26 4.30 -2.22
N ASN A 166 6.51 5.08 -1.43
CA ASN A 166 5.55 4.51 -0.48
C ASN A 166 4.51 3.63 -1.17
N LYS A 167 4.06 4.01 -2.39
CA LYS A 167 3.09 3.20 -3.13
C LYS A 167 3.67 1.84 -3.57
N LEU A 168 4.93 1.81 -4.01
CA LEU A 168 5.60 0.57 -4.34
C LEU A 168 5.88 -0.29 -3.09
N GLU A 169 6.25 0.34 -1.95
CA GLU A 169 6.38 -0.36 -0.67
C GLU A 169 5.05 -0.98 -0.23
N GLU A 170 3.93 -0.25 -0.33
CA GLU A 170 2.58 -0.76 -0.06
C GLU A 170 2.24 -1.98 -0.94
N MET A 171 2.57 -1.93 -2.24
CA MET A 171 2.34 -3.02 -3.17
C MET A 171 3.16 -4.27 -2.82
N VAL A 172 4.47 -4.11 -2.54
CA VAL A 172 5.35 -5.22 -2.16
C VAL A 172 4.90 -5.83 -0.83
N ALA A 173 4.55 -4.99 0.15
CA ALA A 173 4.07 -5.45 1.44
C ALA A 173 2.72 -6.18 1.32
N ALA A 174 1.76 -5.64 0.55
CA ALA A 174 0.48 -6.27 0.30
C ALA A 174 0.62 -7.64 -0.37
N TYR A 175 1.50 -7.75 -1.38
CA TYR A 175 1.80 -9.03 -2.00
C TYR A 175 2.37 -10.04 -0.99
N LYS A 176 3.33 -9.63 -0.15
CA LYS A 176 3.91 -10.52 0.88
C LYS A 176 2.87 -10.93 1.93
N LEU A 177 1.95 -10.03 2.34
CA LEU A 177 0.87 -10.35 3.27
C LEU A 177 -0.04 -11.45 2.71
N GLU A 178 -0.45 -11.35 1.46
CA GLU A 178 -1.32 -12.32 0.81
C GLU A 178 -0.66 -13.67 0.52
N GLN A 179 0.65 -13.79 0.66
CA GLN A 179 1.34 -15.09 0.66
C GLN A 179 1.22 -15.83 2.00
N HIS A 180 0.83 -15.13 3.08
CA HIS A 180 0.86 -15.70 4.43
C HIS A 180 -0.49 -15.69 5.13
N PHE A 181 -1.44 -14.87 4.68
CA PHE A 181 -2.77 -14.73 5.27
C PHE A 181 -3.86 -14.98 4.26
N SER A 182 -4.94 -15.64 4.70
CA SER A 182 -6.13 -15.83 3.87
C SER A 182 -6.86 -14.51 3.63
N LYS A 183 -7.73 -14.47 2.64
CA LYS A 183 -8.56 -13.30 2.34
C LYS A 183 -9.45 -12.91 3.51
N GLU A 184 -10.00 -13.89 4.23
CA GLU A 184 -10.82 -13.70 5.43
C GLU A 184 -10.00 -13.06 6.56
N GLN A 185 -8.78 -13.53 6.79
CA GLN A 185 -7.88 -12.94 7.78
C GLN A 185 -7.53 -11.49 7.45
N LEU A 186 -7.30 -11.17 6.17
CA LEU A 186 -7.00 -9.81 5.73
C LEU A 186 -8.21 -8.87 5.90
N ILE A 187 -9.43 -9.35 5.65
CA ILE A 187 -10.66 -8.61 5.94
C ILE A 187 -10.81 -8.39 7.45
N GLU A 188 -10.56 -9.41 8.27
CA GLU A 188 -10.57 -9.30 9.73
C GLU A 188 -9.62 -8.22 10.20
N PHE A 189 -8.36 -8.24 9.71
CA PHE A 189 -7.35 -7.22 10.05
C PHE A 189 -7.77 -5.83 9.58
N TYR A 190 -8.34 -5.72 8.39
CA TYR A 190 -8.84 -4.45 7.86
C TYR A 190 -9.91 -3.86 8.77
N PHE A 191 -10.96 -4.62 9.07
CA PHE A 191 -12.06 -4.15 9.91
C PHE A 191 -11.66 -3.89 11.36
N ASN A 192 -10.60 -4.51 11.84
CA ASN A 192 -10.05 -4.25 13.18
C ASN A 192 -9.08 -3.05 13.23
N THR A 193 -8.73 -2.46 12.06
CA THR A 193 -7.67 -1.44 11.99
C THR A 193 -8.15 -0.13 11.40
N VAL A 194 -9.09 -0.17 10.46
CA VAL A 194 -9.49 0.99 9.68
C VAL A 194 -10.09 2.07 10.58
N PRO A 195 -9.68 3.35 10.41
CA PRO A 195 -10.30 4.46 11.13
C PRO A 195 -11.65 4.82 10.51
N PHE A 196 -12.69 4.89 11.34
CA PHE A 196 -14.03 5.32 10.96
C PHE A 196 -14.35 6.79 11.32
N GLY A 197 -13.36 7.52 11.84
CA GLY A 197 -13.54 8.88 12.34
C GLY A 197 -13.86 8.92 13.84
N ASP A 198 -13.88 10.12 14.40
CA ASP A 198 -14.18 10.38 15.82
C ASP A 198 -13.40 9.48 16.80
N SER A 199 -12.13 9.21 16.49
CA SER A 199 -11.25 8.31 17.25
C SER A 199 -11.77 6.86 17.37
N ALA A 200 -12.73 6.44 16.52
CA ALA A 200 -13.18 5.06 16.44
C ALA A 200 -12.30 4.29 15.45
N PHE A 201 -11.55 3.33 15.95
CA PHE A 201 -10.73 2.43 15.16
C PHE A 201 -11.32 1.02 15.19
N GLY A 202 -11.55 0.47 14.00
CA GLY A 202 -12.19 -0.83 13.83
C GLY A 202 -13.71 -0.79 13.86
N LEU A 203 -14.30 -1.80 13.25
CA LEU A 203 -15.74 -1.89 13.00
C LEU A 203 -16.55 -1.97 14.31
N GLU A 204 -16.08 -2.71 15.31
CA GLU A 204 -16.79 -2.84 16.58
C GLU A 204 -16.87 -1.51 17.34
N SER A 205 -15.73 -0.78 17.42
CA SER A 205 -15.71 0.54 18.05
C SER A 205 -16.58 1.54 17.31
N ALA A 206 -16.59 1.47 15.98
CA ALA A 206 -17.46 2.30 15.14
C ALA A 206 -18.94 1.97 15.34
N ALA A 207 -19.30 0.69 15.38
CA ALA A 207 -20.67 0.23 15.64
C ALA A 207 -21.18 0.70 17.01
N GLN A 208 -20.37 0.57 18.04
CA GLN A 208 -20.71 1.06 19.37
C GLN A 208 -20.83 2.60 19.41
N ARG A 209 -19.89 3.30 18.77
CA ARG A 209 -19.84 4.77 18.79
C ARG A 209 -21.01 5.42 18.04
N PHE A 210 -21.29 4.94 16.83
CA PHE A 210 -22.25 5.59 15.94
C PHE A 210 -23.66 5.00 16.01
N PHE A 211 -23.78 3.72 16.39
CA PHE A 211 -25.05 2.99 16.40
C PHE A 211 -25.44 2.42 17.76
N SER A 212 -24.59 2.57 18.80
CA SER A 212 -24.82 2.05 20.16
C SER A 212 -25.12 0.54 20.16
N THR A 213 -24.49 -0.22 19.25
CA THR A 213 -24.70 -1.66 19.09
C THR A 213 -23.38 -2.36 18.73
N SER A 214 -23.35 -3.69 18.87
CA SER A 214 -22.21 -4.48 18.40
C SER A 214 -22.21 -4.58 16.87
N ALA A 215 -21.02 -4.66 16.28
CA ALA A 215 -20.86 -4.84 14.83
C ALA A 215 -21.60 -6.08 14.30
N SER A 216 -21.65 -7.16 15.07
CA SER A 216 -22.38 -8.40 14.71
C SER A 216 -23.89 -8.22 14.56
N LYS A 217 -24.45 -7.12 15.09
CA LYS A 217 -25.89 -6.81 15.05
C LYS A 217 -26.24 -5.71 14.04
N LEU A 218 -25.26 -5.21 13.29
CA LEU A 218 -25.51 -4.24 12.23
C LEU A 218 -26.33 -4.88 11.11
N SER A 219 -27.36 -4.20 10.64
CA SER A 219 -28.32 -4.64 9.61
C SER A 219 -28.33 -3.68 8.42
#